data_31e543578c4b10530c2000d1f10b0536
#
_entry.id   31e543578c4b10530c2000d1f10b0536
#
_cell.length_a   1.000
_cell.length_b   1.000
_cell.length_c   1.000
_cell.angle_alpha   90.00
_cell.angle_beta   90.00
_cell.angle_gamma   90.00
#
_symmetry.space_group_name_H-M   'P 1'
#
loop_
_entity.id
_entity.type
_entity.pdbx_description
1 polymer ?
#
loop_
_entity_poly.entity_id
_entity_poly.type
_entity_poly.pdbx_seq_one_letter_code
_entity_poly.pdbx_strand_id
1 'polypeptide(L)'
;MTRVLNDAEALDVIKAGKVGRLGCIDNDEPYVVPINYLFDEGSIYSHSLPGKKIEAMRAHPRTCLQVDHIDDDFHWRSAIAFGKFEEIDRPIDRREILGKLLSRFPKLTPVESRIVQDAAAPDSVVFRIVVDRISGVMEE
;
A
#
# COMPACT_ATOMS: atom_id res chain seq x y z
N MET A 1 -26.65 6.99 5.57
CA MET A 1 -26.37 6.87 7.01
C MET A 1 -25.04 6.17 7.22
N THR A 2 -24.21 6.74 8.03
CA THR A 2 -22.84 6.20 8.26
C THR A 2 -22.90 4.93 9.10
N ARG A 3 -22.18 3.91 8.68
CA ARG A 3 -22.12 2.62 9.39
C ARG A 3 -20.66 2.16 9.49
N VAL A 4 -20.31 1.56 10.61
CA VAL A 4 -19.01 0.92 10.80
C VAL A 4 -18.99 -0.41 10.05
N LEU A 5 -17.95 -0.64 9.25
CA LEU A 5 -17.74 -1.92 8.57
C LEU A 5 -17.21 -2.96 9.56
N ASN A 6 -17.63 -4.22 9.39
CA ASN A 6 -16.96 -5.30 10.11
C ASN A 6 -15.61 -5.62 9.43
N ASP A 7 -14.81 -6.48 10.05
CA ASP A 7 -13.46 -6.78 9.56
C ASP A 7 -13.46 -7.36 8.14
N ALA A 8 -14.40 -8.25 7.84
CA ALA A 8 -14.49 -8.85 6.51
C ALA A 8 -14.86 -7.83 5.43
N GLU A 9 -15.78 -6.93 5.73
CA GLU A 9 -16.18 -5.85 4.82
C GLU A 9 -15.03 -4.87 4.58
N ALA A 10 -14.33 -4.48 5.64
CA ALA A 10 -13.18 -3.59 5.54
C ALA A 10 -12.04 -4.24 4.74
N LEU A 11 -11.79 -5.53 4.96
CA LEU A 11 -10.78 -6.28 4.20
C LEU A 11 -11.14 -6.33 2.70
N ASP A 12 -12.41 -6.51 2.36
CA ASP A 12 -12.85 -6.49 0.97
C ASP A 12 -12.54 -5.17 0.27
N VAL A 13 -12.69 -4.05 0.95
CA VAL A 13 -12.32 -2.73 0.41
C VAL A 13 -10.82 -2.67 0.13
N ILE A 14 -9.99 -3.15 1.06
CA ILE A 14 -8.53 -3.18 0.88
C ILE A 14 -8.15 -4.07 -0.31
N LYS A 15 -8.71 -5.28 -0.41
CA LYS A 15 -8.39 -6.23 -1.47
C LYS A 15 -8.79 -5.73 -2.86
N ALA A 16 -9.93 -5.06 -2.95
CA ALA A 16 -10.48 -4.60 -4.24
C ALA A 16 -9.73 -3.39 -4.79
N GLY A 17 -9.13 -2.58 -3.93
CA GLY A 17 -8.47 -1.34 -4.34
C GLY A 17 -7.14 -1.58 -5.03
N LYS A 18 -6.72 -0.61 -5.83
CA LYS A 18 -5.44 -0.61 -6.55
C LYS A 18 -4.56 0.56 -6.15
N VAL A 19 -5.16 1.67 -5.79
CA VAL A 19 -4.48 2.87 -5.29
C VAL A 19 -4.94 3.12 -3.87
N GLY A 20 -4.00 3.26 -2.95
CA GLY A 20 -4.27 3.63 -1.57
C GLY A 20 -3.46 4.85 -1.19
N ARG A 21 -3.83 5.46 -0.07
CA ARG A 21 -3.09 6.57 0.52
C ARG A 21 -2.29 6.04 1.69
N LEU A 22 -0.97 6.02 1.50
CA LEU A 22 -0.03 5.61 2.53
C LEU A 22 0.13 6.74 3.53
N GLY A 23 -0.11 6.45 4.80
CA GLY A 23 0.11 7.39 5.89
C GLY A 23 1.31 6.97 6.72
N CYS A 24 2.24 7.87 6.93
CA CYS A 24 3.45 7.62 7.73
C CYS A 24 3.86 8.90 8.46
N ILE A 25 4.88 8.79 9.30
CA ILE A 25 5.40 9.91 10.08
C ILE A 25 6.73 10.33 9.50
N ASP A 26 6.84 11.60 9.10
CA ASP A 26 8.06 12.18 8.56
C ASP A 26 8.44 13.40 9.41
N ASN A 27 9.55 13.31 10.16
CA ASN A 27 10.00 14.37 11.08
C ASN A 27 8.89 14.86 12.01
N ASP A 28 8.23 13.91 12.69
CA ASP A 28 7.12 14.16 13.63
C ASP A 28 5.84 14.72 12.99
N GLU A 29 5.78 14.78 11.66
CA GLU A 29 4.58 15.22 10.95
C GLU A 29 3.90 14.04 10.25
N PRO A 30 2.55 13.99 10.24
CA PRO A 30 1.85 13.07 9.36
C PRO A 30 2.14 13.37 7.90
N TYR A 31 2.41 12.34 7.13
CA TYR A 31 2.69 12.45 5.69
C TYR A 31 1.84 11.45 4.94
N VAL A 32 1.14 11.89 3.90
CA VAL A 32 0.23 11.05 3.13
C VAL A 32 0.56 11.15 1.65
N VAL A 33 0.66 10.01 0.99
CA VAL A 33 0.99 9.94 -0.43
C VAL A 33 0.28 8.74 -1.08
N PRO A 34 -0.22 8.87 -2.32
CA PRO A 34 -0.82 7.72 -3.01
C PRO A 34 0.24 6.71 -3.44
N ILE A 35 -0.12 5.44 -3.35
CA ILE A 35 0.70 4.34 -3.86
C ILE A 35 -0.17 3.32 -4.57
N ASN A 36 0.41 2.62 -5.54
CA ASN A 36 -0.18 1.41 -6.08
C ASN A 36 0.21 0.25 -5.17
N TYR A 37 -0.70 -0.69 -4.94
CA TYR A 37 -0.44 -1.77 -3.99
C TYR A 37 -1.14 -3.06 -4.38
N LEU A 38 -0.71 -4.12 -3.72
CA LEU A 38 -1.32 -5.45 -3.79
C LEU A 38 -1.47 -5.96 -2.36
N PHE A 39 -2.66 -6.46 -2.01
CA PHE A 39 -2.86 -7.17 -0.74
C PHE A 39 -2.75 -8.67 -0.99
N ASP A 40 -1.93 -9.36 -0.21
CA ASP A 40 -1.76 -10.80 -0.28
C ASP A 40 -1.32 -11.35 1.08
N GLU A 41 -2.04 -12.36 1.56
CA GLU A 41 -1.71 -13.09 2.81
C GLU A 41 -1.36 -12.19 4.00
N GLY A 42 -2.22 -11.22 4.28
CA GLY A 42 -2.07 -10.38 5.47
C GLY A 42 -1.09 -9.21 5.31
N SER A 43 -0.55 -9.00 4.12
CA SER A 43 0.41 -7.92 3.87
C SER A 43 0.03 -7.10 2.64
N ILE A 44 0.40 -5.83 2.69
CA ILE A 44 0.27 -4.91 1.56
C ILE A 44 1.66 -4.76 0.95
N TYR A 45 1.77 -5.07 -0.34
CA TYR A 45 3.03 -5.02 -1.09
C TYR A 45 3.03 -3.84 -2.04
N SER A 46 4.18 -3.18 -2.15
CA SER A 46 4.39 -2.10 -3.09
C SER A 46 5.87 -1.95 -3.43
N HIS A 47 6.18 -1.04 -4.34
CA HIS A 47 7.55 -0.71 -4.70
C HIS A 47 7.69 0.79 -4.94
N SER A 48 8.91 1.27 -4.82
CA SER A 48 9.21 2.69 -4.99
C SER A 48 10.70 2.91 -5.26
N LEU A 49 11.02 4.02 -5.88
CA LEU A 49 12.38 4.55 -5.79
C LEU A 49 12.60 5.11 -4.39
N PRO A 50 13.86 5.21 -3.92
CA PRO A 50 14.16 5.88 -2.66
C PRO A 50 13.59 7.29 -2.63
N GLY A 51 13.12 7.71 -1.49
CA GLY A 51 12.54 9.02 -1.32
C GLY A 51 11.96 9.20 0.08
N LYS A 52 11.19 10.24 0.24
CA LYS A 52 10.68 10.70 1.53
C LYS A 52 9.87 9.63 2.27
N LYS A 53 8.95 8.95 1.59
CA LYS A 53 8.12 7.93 2.23
C LYS A 53 8.95 6.74 2.73
N ILE A 54 9.95 6.34 1.96
CA ILE A 54 10.82 5.21 2.34
C ILE A 54 11.66 5.57 3.57
N GLU A 55 12.27 6.75 3.57
CA GLU A 55 13.06 7.22 4.71
C GLU A 55 12.19 7.39 5.96
N ALA A 56 10.98 7.91 5.80
CA ALA A 56 10.03 8.07 6.90
C ALA A 56 9.66 6.71 7.51
N MET A 57 9.35 5.72 6.70
CA MET A 57 8.99 4.38 7.19
C MET A 57 10.19 3.61 7.77
N ARG A 58 11.39 3.86 7.27
CA ARG A 58 12.61 3.30 7.88
C ARG A 58 12.83 3.83 9.29
N ALA A 59 12.59 5.13 9.50
CA ALA A 59 12.73 5.76 10.81
C ALA A 59 11.58 5.39 11.76
N HIS A 60 10.36 5.29 11.24
CA HIS A 60 9.15 4.97 12.00
C HIS A 60 8.34 3.92 11.24
N PRO A 61 8.58 2.61 11.51
CA PRO A 61 7.96 1.55 10.73
C PRO A 61 6.43 1.46 10.85
N ARG A 62 5.84 1.99 11.90
CA ARG A 62 4.39 1.98 12.07
C ARG A 62 3.74 2.89 11.03
N THR A 63 2.85 2.31 10.22
CA THR A 63 2.26 3.03 9.09
C THR A 63 0.82 2.55 8.84
N CYS A 64 0.11 3.21 7.95
CA CYS A 64 -1.22 2.79 7.56
C CYS A 64 -1.46 3.03 6.07
N LEU A 65 -2.46 2.34 5.54
CA LEU A 65 -2.94 2.54 4.17
C LEU A 65 -4.45 2.73 4.20
N GLN A 66 -4.92 3.86 3.70
CA GLN A 66 -6.35 4.13 3.54
C GLN A 66 -6.75 3.84 2.09
N VAL A 67 -7.85 3.13 1.92
CA VAL A 67 -8.42 2.80 0.60
C VAL A 67 -9.89 3.13 0.64
N ASP A 68 -10.42 3.71 -0.43
CA ASP A 68 -11.84 3.96 -0.55
C ASP A 68 -12.40 3.50 -1.88
N HIS A 69 -13.72 3.35 -1.90
CA HIS A 69 -14.51 3.16 -3.10
C HIS A 69 -15.67 4.16 -3.02
N ILE A 70 -15.64 5.15 -3.89
CA ILE A 70 -16.59 6.26 -3.89
C ILE A 70 -17.46 6.18 -5.14
N ASP A 71 -18.77 5.95 -4.95
CA ASP A 71 -19.75 5.96 -6.05
C ASP A 71 -20.26 7.38 -6.29
N ASP A 72 -20.61 8.07 -5.21
CA ASP A 72 -21.01 9.47 -5.20
C ASP A 72 -20.83 10.08 -3.81
N ASP A 73 -21.25 11.31 -3.60
CA ASP A 73 -21.08 12.05 -2.33
C ASP A 73 -21.73 11.36 -1.13
N PHE A 74 -22.71 10.51 -1.37
CA PHE A 74 -23.52 9.86 -0.33
C PHE A 74 -23.38 8.35 -0.30
N HIS A 75 -22.57 7.77 -1.19
CA HIS A 75 -22.38 6.33 -1.29
C HIS A 75 -20.89 6.03 -1.44
N TRP A 76 -20.25 5.67 -0.33
CA TRP A 76 -18.82 5.36 -0.34
C TRP A 76 -18.47 4.39 0.80
N ARG A 77 -17.36 3.73 0.63
CA ARG A 77 -16.74 2.88 1.65
C ARG A 77 -15.29 3.28 1.80
N SER A 78 -14.80 3.28 3.03
CA SER A 78 -13.42 3.60 3.34
C SER A 78 -12.89 2.60 4.36
N ALA A 79 -11.68 2.12 4.14
CA ALA A 79 -11.01 1.23 5.08
C ALA A 79 -9.58 1.70 5.32
N ILE A 80 -9.07 1.43 6.50
CA ILE A 80 -7.68 1.71 6.87
C ILE A 80 -7.05 0.43 7.38
N ALA A 81 -5.91 0.05 6.79
CA ALA A 81 -5.08 -1.03 7.28
C ALA A 81 -3.89 -0.44 8.03
N PHE A 82 -3.66 -0.90 9.25
CA PHE A 82 -2.55 -0.48 10.10
C PHE A 82 -1.54 -1.61 10.18
N GLY A 83 -0.26 -1.26 10.11
CA GLY A 83 0.77 -2.27 10.18
C GLY A 83 2.18 -1.73 10.26
N LYS A 84 3.13 -2.62 10.04
CA LYS A 84 4.56 -2.32 10.10
C LYS A 84 5.22 -2.47 8.74
N PHE A 85 6.00 -1.48 8.37
CA PHE A 85 6.84 -1.49 7.18
C PHE A 85 7.99 -2.50 7.35
N GLU A 86 8.22 -3.28 6.29
CA GLU A 86 9.38 -4.16 6.16
C GLU A 86 9.88 -4.11 4.72
N GLU A 87 11.18 -3.95 4.54
CA GLU A 87 11.79 -4.07 3.22
C GLU A 87 11.93 -5.52 2.83
N ILE A 88 11.77 -5.79 1.53
CA ILE A 88 12.00 -7.12 0.96
C ILE A 88 13.34 -7.06 0.24
N ASP A 89 14.37 -7.64 0.87
CA ASP A 89 15.76 -7.50 0.44
C ASP A 89 16.28 -8.67 -0.39
N ARG A 90 15.74 -9.88 -0.18
CA ARG A 90 16.23 -11.07 -0.88
C ARG A 90 15.84 -10.99 -2.36
N PRO A 91 16.81 -11.16 -3.29
CA PRO A 91 16.54 -11.01 -4.72
C PRO A 91 15.41 -11.88 -5.25
N ILE A 92 15.28 -13.12 -4.76
CA ILE A 92 14.22 -14.02 -5.22
C ILE A 92 12.83 -13.52 -4.78
N ASP A 93 12.73 -13.02 -3.56
CA ASP A 93 11.48 -12.48 -3.02
C ASP A 93 11.10 -11.20 -3.75
N ARG A 94 12.06 -10.32 -4.01
CA ARG A 94 11.86 -9.10 -4.78
C ARG A 94 11.28 -9.38 -6.16
N ARG A 95 11.84 -10.35 -6.88
CA ARG A 95 11.36 -10.75 -8.21
C ARG A 95 9.93 -11.26 -8.15
N GLU A 96 9.63 -12.10 -7.17
CA GLU A 96 8.30 -12.66 -6.99
C GLU A 96 7.26 -11.58 -6.77
N ILE A 97 7.53 -10.64 -5.88
CA ILE A 97 6.62 -9.54 -5.57
C ILE A 97 6.47 -8.59 -6.77
N LEU A 98 7.56 -8.24 -7.44
CA LEU A 98 7.50 -7.41 -8.64
C LEU A 98 6.68 -8.09 -9.74
N GLY A 99 6.79 -9.42 -9.90
CA GLY A 99 5.96 -10.17 -10.83
C GLY A 99 4.47 -10.09 -10.52
N LYS A 100 4.12 -10.20 -9.25
CA LYS A 100 2.72 -10.06 -8.79
C LYS A 100 2.19 -8.65 -9.01
N LEU A 101 2.99 -7.63 -8.72
CA LEU A 101 2.62 -6.24 -8.96
C LEU A 101 2.41 -5.95 -10.45
N LEU A 102 3.26 -6.49 -11.32
CA LEU A 102 3.11 -6.38 -12.77
C LEU A 102 1.82 -7.02 -13.28
N SER A 103 1.46 -8.18 -12.75
CA SER A 103 0.21 -8.86 -13.11
C SER A 103 -1.01 -8.01 -12.76
N ARG A 104 -0.94 -7.30 -11.65
CA ARG A 104 -2.03 -6.43 -11.20
C ARG A 104 -2.07 -5.09 -11.95
N PHE A 105 -0.91 -4.56 -12.33
CA PHE A 105 -0.74 -3.27 -12.99
C PHE A 105 -0.06 -3.46 -14.35
N PRO A 106 -0.79 -3.95 -15.37
CA PRO A 106 -0.19 -4.28 -16.66
C PRO A 106 0.27 -3.05 -17.46
N LYS A 107 -0.26 -1.86 -17.13
CA LYS A 107 0.20 -0.61 -17.74
C LYS A 107 1.12 0.10 -16.74
N LEU A 108 2.41 0.07 -17.05
CA LEU A 108 3.41 0.67 -16.18
C LEU A 108 3.63 2.14 -16.52
N THR A 109 3.82 2.96 -15.48
CA THR A 109 4.38 4.30 -15.65
C THR A 109 5.85 4.18 -16.04
N PRO A 110 6.48 5.21 -16.58
CA PRO A 110 7.94 5.17 -16.87
C PRO A 110 8.78 4.82 -15.65
N VAL A 111 8.38 5.29 -14.46
CA VAL A 111 9.09 4.99 -13.21
C VAL A 111 8.94 3.51 -12.85
N GLU A 112 7.73 2.96 -12.94
CA GLU A 112 7.47 1.55 -12.66
C GLU A 112 8.21 0.63 -13.63
N SER A 113 8.20 0.97 -14.92
CA SER A 113 8.96 0.22 -15.93
C SER A 113 10.44 0.18 -15.60
N ARG A 114 11.00 1.30 -15.19
CA ARG A 114 12.40 1.39 -14.77
C ARG A 114 12.69 0.50 -13.56
N ILE A 115 11.84 0.54 -12.54
CA ILE A 115 12.00 -0.30 -11.33
C ILE A 115 11.99 -1.78 -11.70
N VAL A 116 11.08 -2.19 -12.58
CA VAL A 116 10.98 -3.59 -13.01
C VAL A 116 12.19 -4.02 -13.81
N GLN A 117 12.64 -3.20 -14.76
CA GLN A 117 13.83 -3.48 -15.56
C GLN A 117 15.08 -3.56 -14.68
N ASP A 118 15.16 -2.72 -13.67
CA ASP A 118 16.27 -2.64 -12.73
C ASP A 118 15.96 -3.35 -11.40
N ALA A 119 15.20 -4.45 -11.43
CA ALA A 119 14.79 -5.17 -10.22
C ALA A 119 15.95 -5.58 -9.32
N ALA A 120 17.14 -5.77 -9.89
CA ALA A 120 18.37 -6.07 -9.17
C ALA A 120 19.14 -4.80 -8.76
N ALA A 121 18.71 -3.62 -9.18
CA ALA A 121 19.38 -2.37 -8.84
C ALA A 121 19.27 -2.11 -7.33
N PRO A 122 20.38 -1.71 -6.67
CA PRO A 122 20.37 -1.56 -5.21
C PRO A 122 19.49 -0.41 -4.73
N ASP A 123 19.17 0.56 -5.58
CA ASP A 123 18.38 1.72 -5.22
C ASP A 123 16.87 1.50 -5.33
N SER A 124 16.41 0.44 -5.99
CA SER A 124 14.99 0.12 -6.03
C SER A 124 14.53 -0.52 -4.72
N VAL A 125 13.37 -0.09 -4.22
CA VAL A 125 12.83 -0.55 -2.93
C VAL A 125 11.54 -1.31 -3.15
N VAL A 126 11.53 -2.59 -2.74
CA VAL A 126 10.32 -3.40 -2.65
C VAL A 126 10.03 -3.57 -1.17
N PHE A 127 8.80 -3.37 -0.78
CA PHE A 127 8.43 -3.41 0.64
C PHE A 127 7.05 -3.98 0.85
N ARG A 128 6.77 -4.31 2.10
CA ARG A 128 5.43 -4.68 2.54
C ARG A 128 5.08 -3.96 3.83
N ILE A 129 3.78 -3.85 4.05
CA ILE A 129 3.21 -3.47 5.33
C ILE A 129 2.56 -4.73 5.89
N VAL A 130 3.09 -5.25 6.99
CA VAL A 130 2.50 -6.40 7.67
C VAL A 130 1.32 -5.89 8.48
N VAL A 131 0.11 -6.23 8.03
CA VAL A 131 -1.13 -5.67 8.59
C VAL A 131 -1.50 -6.37 9.89
N ASP A 132 -1.77 -5.60 10.93
CA ASP A 132 -2.19 -6.13 12.21
C ASP A 132 -3.59 -5.66 12.65
N ARG A 133 -4.15 -4.64 11.98
CA ARG A 133 -5.49 -4.16 12.29
C ARG A 133 -6.11 -3.48 11.06
N ILE A 134 -7.39 -3.73 10.84
CA ILE A 134 -8.16 -3.08 9.77
C ILE A 134 -9.43 -2.51 10.39
N SER A 135 -9.82 -1.31 9.95
CA SER A 135 -11.09 -0.69 10.33
C SER A 135 -11.72 -0.04 9.10
N GLY A 136 -12.99 0.23 9.14
CA GLY A 136 -13.65 0.89 8.03
C GLY A 136 -15.01 1.45 8.38
N VAL A 137 -15.47 2.35 7.52
CA VAL A 137 -16.78 3.00 7.61
C VAL A 137 -17.38 3.10 6.21
N MET A 138 -18.69 3.20 6.15
CA MET A 138 -19.38 3.44 4.89
C MET A 138 -20.51 4.43 5.07
N GLU A 139 -20.84 5.11 4.00
CA GLU A 139 -22.03 5.95 3.87
C GLU A 139 -22.92 5.40 2.78
N GLU A 140 -24.21 5.28 3.06
CA GLU A 140 -25.21 4.84 2.10
C GLU A 140 -26.59 5.47 2.33
#